data_57bf67232ca4676f3c9e02fd0638d8da
#
_entry.id   57bf67232ca4676f3c9e02fd0638d8da
#
_cell.length_a   1.000
_cell.length_b   1.000
_cell.length_c   1.000
_cell.angle_alpha   90.00
_cell.angle_beta   90.00
_cell.angle_gamma   90.00
#
_symmetry.space_group_name_H-M   'P 1'
#
loop_
_entity.id
_entity.type
_entity.pdbx_description
1 polymer ?
#
loop_
_entity_poly.entity_id
_entity_poly.type
_entity_poly.pdbx_seq_one_letter_code
_entity_poly.pdbx_strand_id
1 'polypeptide(L)'
;MHDVSKPTQNLSRRGYLQASACVAAGSVLSATADADDSLASPTELASKSAIAGGRLQQSVCKWCFPKIPLDQFAADVAAMGLVGIDLLDPDDFDVIKKHGLVCTMVQSHPLSKGLCDPQFHDMCLESLNTAIEATAAEGWRNVICFSGNARGIDRETGMKHCVDALKKITPVAEKAGVTLQMELLNSKVNHADYMCDNSTWGVELVKRVGSDHFKLLYDIYHMQIMEGDIIRTIETNHAYYGHYHTAGNPGRHELDDRQELLYPPIARAIADTGFDGFLAHEFKPTGDPMAGLHDAATQCLV
;
A
#
# COMPACT_ATOMS: atom_id res chain seq x y z
N MET A 1 -18.44 14.80 -61.11
CA MET A 1 -19.78 14.30 -61.53
C MET A 1 -20.31 13.38 -60.44
N HIS A 2 -21.45 13.81 -59.86
CA HIS A 2 -22.39 13.23 -58.91
C HIS A 2 -21.90 13.18 -57.44
N ASP A 3 -22.18 14.11 -56.69
CA ASP A 3 -23.25 14.68 -55.84
C ASP A 3 -24.47 13.76 -55.61
N VAL A 4 -24.70 13.43 -54.32
CA VAL A 4 -26.04 13.24 -53.70
C VAL A 4 -25.89 13.27 -52.15
N SER A 5 -26.17 14.41 -51.59
CA SER A 5 -27.06 14.85 -50.50
C SER A 5 -27.59 13.83 -49.46
N LYS A 6 -27.55 14.33 -48.21
CA LYS A 6 -28.17 13.96 -46.93
C LYS A 6 -29.69 13.69 -47.01
N PRO A 7 -30.30 13.06 -45.95
CA PRO A 7 -30.85 13.95 -44.92
C PRO A 7 -30.73 13.45 -43.45
N THR A 8 -30.71 14.44 -42.60
CA THR A 8 -30.93 14.47 -41.14
C THR A 8 -32.37 14.06 -40.77
N GLN A 9 -32.53 13.33 -39.66
CA GLN A 9 -33.79 13.34 -38.91
C GLN A 9 -33.56 13.62 -37.43
N ASN A 10 -34.05 14.79 -37.06
CA ASN A 10 -34.35 15.21 -35.68
C ASN A 10 -35.54 14.42 -35.16
N LEU A 11 -35.48 13.94 -33.93
CA LEU A 11 -36.63 13.58 -33.12
C LEU A 11 -36.63 14.33 -31.79
N SER A 12 -37.68 15.13 -31.67
CA SER A 12 -37.97 16.10 -30.64
C SER A 12 -38.45 15.47 -29.32
N ARG A 13 -38.13 16.21 -28.26
CA ARG A 13 -38.77 16.09 -26.94
C ARG A 13 -40.26 16.38 -27.02
N ARG A 14 -41.11 15.60 -26.34
CA ARG A 14 -42.28 16.03 -25.57
C ARG A 14 -43.06 14.87 -24.96
N GLY A 15 -43.31 15.02 -23.66
CA GLY A 15 -44.60 14.73 -23.05
C GLY A 15 -44.67 13.53 -22.13
N TYR A 16 -44.70 13.80 -20.83
CA TYR A 16 -45.86 13.45 -20.01
C TYR A 16 -45.77 14.17 -18.65
N LEU A 17 -46.64 15.17 -18.53
CA LEU A 17 -47.12 15.77 -17.29
C LEU A 17 -48.56 15.29 -17.06
N GLN A 18 -48.87 14.94 -15.80
CA GLN A 18 -50.14 15.14 -15.06
C GLN A 18 -50.21 14.09 -13.94
N ALA A 19 -50.13 14.45 -12.72
CA ALA A 19 -50.96 15.20 -11.80
C ALA A 19 -51.91 14.29 -11.01
N SER A 20 -51.74 14.32 -9.72
CA SER A 20 -52.89 14.37 -8.80
C SER A 20 -52.41 14.81 -7.40
N ALA A 21 -52.95 15.92 -6.97
CA ALA A 21 -52.82 16.45 -5.62
C ALA A 21 -53.88 15.80 -4.71
N CYS A 22 -53.49 15.53 -3.45
CA CYS A 22 -54.42 15.48 -2.33
C CYS A 22 -53.84 16.18 -1.11
N VAL A 23 -54.53 17.18 -0.70
CA VAL A 23 -54.32 18.01 0.51
C VAL A 23 -54.80 17.26 1.74
N ALA A 24 -54.04 17.25 2.81
CA ALA A 24 -54.61 17.18 4.17
C ALA A 24 -53.66 17.93 5.13
N ALA A 25 -54.29 18.76 5.92
CA ALA A 25 -53.72 19.74 6.82
C ALA A 25 -53.34 19.14 8.19
N GLY A 26 -52.39 19.79 8.87
CA GLY A 26 -52.46 19.98 10.31
C GLY A 26 -51.36 19.27 11.13
N SER A 27 -50.38 19.99 11.58
CA SER A 27 -50.11 20.31 12.99
C SER A 27 -48.65 20.77 13.15
N VAL A 28 -48.47 21.96 13.61
CA VAL A 28 -47.22 22.56 14.07
C VAL A 28 -46.85 21.93 15.40
N LEU A 29 -45.72 21.26 15.48
CA LEU A 29 -45.09 20.95 16.75
C LEU A 29 -43.60 21.43 16.64
N SER A 30 -43.29 22.38 17.50
CA SER A 30 -41.92 22.86 17.75
C SER A 30 -41.11 21.70 18.32
N ALA A 31 -40.03 21.33 17.64
CA ALA A 31 -39.03 20.44 18.17
C ALA A 31 -37.77 21.27 18.50
N THR A 32 -37.44 21.23 19.77
CA THR A 32 -36.16 21.68 20.36
C THR A 32 -35.00 20.87 19.75
N ALA A 33 -33.92 21.57 19.43
CA ALA A 33 -32.68 20.97 18.97
C ALA A 33 -32.04 20.20 20.14
N ASP A 34 -32.13 18.88 20.12
CA ASP A 34 -31.27 18.01 20.89
C ASP A 34 -30.04 17.70 20.05
N ALA A 35 -28.86 17.98 20.62
CA ALA A 35 -27.57 17.56 20.06
C ALA A 35 -27.53 16.03 20.11
N ASP A 36 -27.60 15.40 18.96
CA ASP A 36 -27.47 13.95 18.82
C ASP A 36 -25.99 13.56 18.91
N ASP A 37 -25.59 13.19 20.14
CA ASP A 37 -24.32 12.53 20.42
C ASP A 37 -24.53 11.03 20.12
N SER A 38 -24.70 10.69 18.82
CA SER A 38 -24.91 9.32 18.39
C SER A 38 -23.59 8.55 18.42
N LEU A 39 -23.33 7.89 19.56
CA LEU A 39 -22.42 6.75 19.61
C LEU A 39 -22.86 5.74 18.52
N ALA A 40 -21.94 5.40 17.63
CA ALA A 40 -22.17 4.44 16.55
C ALA A 40 -22.86 3.19 17.09
N SER A 41 -23.87 2.69 16.36
CA SER A 41 -24.66 1.54 16.80
C SER A 41 -23.79 0.27 16.87
N PRO A 42 -24.13 -0.71 17.74
CA PRO A 42 -23.41 -2.00 17.80
C PRO A 42 -23.33 -2.72 16.45
N THR A 43 -24.25 -2.45 15.54
CA THR A 43 -24.27 -3.01 14.18
C THR A 43 -23.22 -2.35 13.26
N GLU A 44 -22.94 -1.06 13.43
CA GLU A 44 -21.86 -0.36 12.72
C GLU A 44 -20.49 -0.77 13.24
N LEU A 45 -20.31 -1.01 14.53
CA LEU A 45 -19.10 -1.57 15.12
C LEU A 45 -18.87 -3.03 14.68
N ALA A 46 -19.93 -3.83 14.55
CA ALA A 46 -19.84 -5.20 14.04
C ALA A 46 -19.47 -5.27 12.54
N SER A 47 -19.91 -4.30 11.73
CA SER A 47 -19.51 -4.22 10.31
C SER A 47 -18.03 -3.82 10.11
N LYS A 48 -17.46 -3.05 11.05
CA LYS A 48 -16.04 -2.66 11.04
C LYS A 48 -15.09 -3.82 11.37
N SER A 49 -15.54 -4.85 12.07
CA SER A 49 -14.75 -6.03 12.44
C SER A 49 -14.66 -7.08 11.31
N ALA A 50 -15.37 -6.91 10.20
CA ALA A 50 -15.38 -7.86 9.09
C ALA A 50 -14.02 -7.95 8.35
N ILE A 51 -13.19 -6.90 8.39
CA ILE A 51 -11.86 -6.87 7.75
C ILE A 51 -10.92 -7.91 8.38
N ALA A 52 -11.06 -8.19 9.66
CA ALA A 52 -10.23 -9.18 10.37
C ALA A 52 -10.40 -10.64 9.90
N GLY A 53 -11.39 -10.95 9.06
CA GLY A 53 -11.69 -12.31 8.57
C GLY A 53 -11.15 -12.65 7.18
N GLY A 54 -10.45 -11.73 6.50
CA GLY A 54 -9.91 -11.93 5.16
C GLY A 54 -8.70 -12.86 5.12
N ARG A 55 -8.39 -13.40 3.93
CA ARG A 55 -7.22 -14.24 3.68
C ARG A 55 -5.89 -13.47 3.68
N LEU A 56 -5.92 -12.13 3.52
CA LEU A 56 -4.75 -11.26 3.54
C LEU A 56 -4.67 -10.51 4.86
N GLN A 57 -3.48 -10.47 5.45
CA GLN A 57 -3.19 -9.61 6.58
C GLN A 57 -2.95 -8.19 6.08
N GLN A 58 -3.84 -7.26 6.43
CA GLN A 58 -3.79 -5.91 5.93
C GLN A 58 -3.20 -4.93 6.95
N SER A 59 -2.39 -3.99 6.48
CA SER A 59 -1.75 -2.93 7.27
C SER A 59 -1.82 -1.58 6.53
N VAL A 60 -1.20 -0.53 7.08
CA VAL A 60 -1.22 0.81 6.50
C VAL A 60 0.06 1.58 6.78
N CYS A 61 0.53 2.39 5.83
CA CYS A 61 1.70 3.26 5.99
C CYS A 61 1.35 4.54 6.73
N LYS A 62 1.95 4.78 7.91
CA LYS A 62 1.67 5.95 8.75
C LYS A 62 1.98 7.28 8.06
N TRP A 63 3.04 7.36 7.27
CA TRP A 63 3.47 8.62 6.64
C TRP A 63 2.42 9.23 5.71
N CYS A 64 1.50 8.42 5.18
CA CYS A 64 0.37 8.87 4.37
C CYS A 64 -0.67 9.67 5.17
N PHE A 65 -0.68 9.55 6.49
CA PHE A 65 -1.65 10.16 7.42
C PHE A 65 -0.96 11.10 8.42
N PRO A 66 -0.20 12.12 7.95
CA PRO A 66 0.69 12.89 8.83
C PRO A 66 -0.06 13.77 9.85
N LYS A 67 -1.33 14.10 9.58
CA LYS A 67 -2.14 14.97 10.44
C LYS A 67 -2.76 14.24 11.63
N ILE A 68 -2.79 12.91 11.63
CA ILE A 68 -3.38 12.12 12.72
C ILE A 68 -2.26 11.71 13.67
N PRO A 69 -2.30 12.02 14.96
CA PRO A 69 -1.31 11.56 15.94
C PRO A 69 -1.22 10.02 15.93
N LEU A 70 -0.02 9.47 16.13
CA LEU A 70 0.21 8.03 16.00
C LEU A 70 -0.67 7.19 16.93
N ASP A 71 -0.84 7.59 18.17
CA ASP A 71 -1.66 6.85 19.15
C ASP A 71 -3.13 6.79 18.72
N GLN A 72 -3.70 7.91 18.27
CA GLN A 72 -5.06 7.93 17.71
C GLN A 72 -5.16 7.09 16.43
N PHE A 73 -4.19 7.23 15.54
CA PHE A 73 -4.15 6.47 14.30
C PHE A 73 -4.10 4.96 14.56
N ALA A 74 -3.28 4.53 15.51
CA ALA A 74 -3.16 3.13 15.89
C ALA A 74 -4.48 2.58 16.49
N ALA A 75 -5.17 3.38 17.32
CA ALA A 75 -6.48 3.00 17.84
C ALA A 75 -7.51 2.80 16.70
N ASP A 76 -7.56 3.72 15.75
CA ASP A 76 -8.49 3.66 14.61
C ASP A 76 -8.16 2.47 13.68
N VAL A 77 -6.89 2.23 13.37
CA VAL A 77 -6.39 1.11 12.56
C VAL A 77 -6.76 -0.23 13.20
N ALA A 78 -6.54 -0.38 14.52
CA ALA A 78 -6.92 -1.58 15.25
C ALA A 78 -8.44 -1.79 15.27
N ALA A 79 -9.23 -0.73 15.47
CA ALA A 79 -10.69 -0.79 15.46
C ALA A 79 -11.25 -1.18 14.07
N MET A 80 -10.55 -0.88 12.97
CA MET A 80 -10.89 -1.34 11.62
C MET A 80 -10.62 -2.84 11.41
N GLY A 81 -9.77 -3.46 12.23
CA GLY A 81 -9.36 -4.85 12.08
C GLY A 81 -8.11 -5.05 11.20
N LEU A 82 -7.36 -3.99 10.90
CA LEU A 82 -6.01 -4.11 10.34
C LEU A 82 -5.05 -4.62 11.42
N VAL A 83 -3.98 -5.32 11.00
CA VAL A 83 -3.08 -5.99 11.93
C VAL A 83 -1.85 -5.18 12.29
N GLY A 84 -1.54 -4.11 11.54
CA GLY A 84 -0.32 -3.36 11.79
C GLY A 84 -0.18 -2.06 11.02
N ILE A 85 0.95 -1.42 11.27
CA ILE A 85 1.34 -0.15 10.65
C ILE A 85 2.73 -0.31 10.04
N ASP A 86 2.89 0.16 8.81
CA ASP A 86 4.15 0.12 8.05
C ASP A 86 4.97 1.39 8.25
N LEU A 87 6.28 1.24 8.05
CA LEU A 87 7.26 2.30 7.90
C LEU A 87 7.36 3.17 9.16
N LEU A 88 7.46 2.50 10.32
CA LEU A 88 7.72 3.13 11.60
C LEU A 88 9.19 2.97 12.00
N ASP A 89 9.65 3.93 12.78
CA ASP A 89 10.93 3.87 13.49
C ASP A 89 10.77 3.14 14.82
N PRO A 90 11.85 2.57 15.40
CA PRO A 90 11.78 1.84 16.68
C PRO A 90 11.19 2.64 17.84
N ASP A 91 11.35 3.95 17.87
CA ASP A 91 10.81 4.83 18.92
C ASP A 91 9.25 4.84 18.94
N ASP A 92 8.61 4.45 17.84
CA ASP A 92 7.16 4.40 17.69
C ASP A 92 6.53 3.06 18.13
N PHE A 93 7.32 2.02 18.33
CA PHE A 93 6.85 0.65 18.53
C PHE A 93 5.95 0.50 19.77
N ASP A 94 6.34 1.11 20.89
CA ASP A 94 5.56 1.03 22.12
C ASP A 94 4.17 1.68 21.99
N VAL A 95 4.03 2.66 21.12
CA VAL A 95 2.72 3.29 20.88
C VAL A 95 1.77 2.30 20.21
N ILE A 96 2.18 1.64 19.14
CA ILE A 96 1.30 0.74 18.37
C ILE A 96 0.99 -0.56 19.12
N LYS A 97 1.95 -1.06 19.92
CA LYS A 97 1.78 -2.27 20.76
C LYS A 97 0.65 -2.11 21.79
N LYS A 98 0.41 -0.90 22.31
CA LYS A 98 -0.73 -0.61 23.23
C LYS A 98 -2.08 -0.94 22.61
N HIS A 99 -2.18 -0.89 21.27
CA HIS A 99 -3.39 -1.18 20.49
C HIS A 99 -3.40 -2.60 19.90
N GLY A 100 -2.42 -3.44 20.26
CA GLY A 100 -2.30 -4.82 19.75
C GLY A 100 -1.81 -4.92 18.31
N LEU A 101 -1.23 -3.85 17.75
CA LEU A 101 -0.69 -3.81 16.40
C LEU A 101 0.80 -4.16 16.36
N VAL A 102 1.26 -4.60 15.19
CA VAL A 102 2.68 -4.84 14.88
C VAL A 102 3.20 -3.81 13.88
N CYS A 103 4.51 -3.54 13.87
CA CYS A 103 5.11 -2.86 12.73
C CYS A 103 5.36 -3.89 11.63
N THR A 104 4.61 -3.79 10.55
CA THR A 104 4.61 -4.75 9.45
C THR A 104 5.78 -4.56 8.49
N MET A 105 6.39 -3.37 8.52
CA MET A 105 7.61 -3.02 7.79
C MET A 105 8.38 -1.95 8.58
N VAL A 106 9.57 -2.28 9.07
CA VAL A 106 10.41 -1.35 9.84
C VAL A 106 11.27 -0.52 8.90
N GLN A 107 11.36 0.79 9.19
CA GLN A 107 12.21 1.74 8.46
C GLN A 107 13.70 1.39 8.56
N SER A 108 14.47 1.80 7.55
CA SER A 108 15.92 1.71 7.55
C SER A 108 16.57 2.97 6.94
N HIS A 109 17.44 2.82 5.98
CA HIS A 109 18.19 3.92 5.37
C HIS A 109 17.37 4.78 4.38
N PRO A 110 17.82 6.00 4.04
CA PRO A 110 17.13 6.87 3.11
C PRO A 110 17.00 6.27 1.70
N LEU A 111 15.82 6.42 1.09
CA LEU A 111 15.46 5.89 -0.22
C LEU A 111 16.47 6.23 -1.34
N SER A 112 16.93 7.48 -1.42
CA SER A 112 17.81 7.94 -2.51
C SER A 112 19.29 7.59 -2.33
N LYS A 113 19.71 7.17 -1.12
CA LYS A 113 21.06 6.76 -0.77
C LYS A 113 21.04 5.27 -0.44
N GLY A 114 21.19 4.43 -1.46
CA GLY A 114 20.95 3.00 -1.33
C GLY A 114 22.08 2.12 -1.86
N LEU A 115 21.79 0.85 -1.94
CA LEU A 115 22.76 -0.22 -2.10
C LEU A 115 23.41 -0.31 -3.50
N CYS A 116 22.89 0.38 -4.52
CA CYS A 116 23.49 0.39 -5.85
C CYS A 116 24.77 1.23 -5.94
N ASP A 117 25.02 2.08 -4.95
CA ASP A 117 26.18 2.97 -4.90
C ASP A 117 27.05 2.67 -3.67
N PRO A 118 28.28 2.13 -3.86
CA PRO A 118 29.15 1.72 -2.75
C PRO A 118 29.52 2.83 -1.78
N GLN A 119 29.43 4.11 -2.19
CA GLN A 119 29.69 5.23 -1.29
C GLN A 119 28.73 5.26 -0.08
N PHE A 120 27.56 4.61 -0.19
CA PHE A 120 26.55 4.57 0.86
C PHE A 120 26.48 3.23 1.60
N HIS A 121 27.28 2.23 1.21
CA HIS A 121 27.19 0.88 1.80
C HIS A 121 27.35 0.90 3.32
N ASP A 122 28.36 1.58 3.87
CA ASP A 122 28.61 1.59 5.31
C ASP A 122 27.39 2.15 6.07
N MET A 123 26.87 3.29 5.65
CA MET A 123 25.67 3.90 6.22
C MET A 123 24.43 2.99 6.09
N CYS A 124 24.21 2.38 4.92
CA CYS A 124 23.08 1.49 4.69
C CYS A 124 23.19 0.23 5.56
N LEU A 125 24.35 -0.39 5.61
CA LEU A 125 24.58 -1.63 6.39
C LEU A 125 24.44 -1.38 7.90
N GLU A 126 24.91 -0.25 8.42
CA GLU A 126 24.73 0.15 9.81
C GLU A 126 23.24 0.35 10.14
N SER A 127 22.53 1.11 9.30
CA SER A 127 21.10 1.34 9.47
C SER A 127 20.28 0.05 9.39
N LEU A 128 20.58 -0.82 8.41
CA LEU A 128 19.93 -2.13 8.28
C LEU A 128 20.19 -3.02 9.50
N ASN A 129 21.43 -3.04 10.03
CA ASN A 129 21.75 -3.83 11.22
C ASN A 129 20.93 -3.35 12.44
N THR A 130 20.85 -2.04 12.66
CA THR A 130 20.04 -1.45 13.73
C THR A 130 18.55 -1.81 13.58
N ALA A 131 18.02 -1.70 12.36
CA ALA A 131 16.63 -2.04 12.09
C ALA A 131 16.34 -3.55 12.27
N ILE A 132 17.25 -4.42 11.83
CA ILE A 132 17.15 -5.88 12.05
C ILE A 132 17.10 -6.20 13.54
N GLU A 133 18.02 -5.63 14.35
CA GLU A 133 18.07 -5.86 15.79
C GLU A 133 16.78 -5.41 16.49
N ALA A 134 16.27 -4.21 16.14
CA ALA A 134 15.02 -3.69 16.69
C ALA A 134 13.80 -4.55 16.28
N THR A 135 13.73 -4.97 15.02
CA THR A 135 12.66 -5.83 14.48
C THR A 135 12.64 -7.19 15.17
N ALA A 136 13.82 -7.81 15.33
CA ALA A 136 13.97 -9.11 15.98
C ALA A 136 13.63 -9.06 17.47
N ALA A 137 13.97 -7.97 18.17
CA ALA A 137 13.64 -7.78 19.58
C ALA A 137 12.13 -7.81 19.86
N GLU A 138 11.31 -7.36 18.90
CA GLU A 138 9.84 -7.41 18.97
C GLU A 138 9.24 -8.73 18.42
N GLY A 139 10.05 -9.61 17.87
CA GLY A 139 9.58 -10.82 17.18
C GLY A 139 8.88 -10.54 15.85
N TRP A 140 9.11 -9.39 15.25
CA TRP A 140 8.58 -9.00 13.94
C TRP A 140 9.49 -9.45 12.81
N ARG A 141 9.08 -9.26 11.52
CA ARG A 141 9.71 -9.99 10.42
C ARG A 141 10.40 -9.13 9.38
N ASN A 142 9.94 -7.89 9.11
CA ASN A 142 10.29 -7.19 7.88
C ASN A 142 11.02 -5.88 8.13
N VAL A 143 12.08 -5.66 7.38
CA VAL A 143 12.84 -4.40 7.31
C VAL A 143 12.93 -3.97 5.85
N ILE A 144 12.52 -2.74 5.54
CA ILE A 144 12.65 -2.19 4.19
C ILE A 144 14.11 -1.85 3.87
N CYS A 145 14.49 -2.01 2.60
CA CYS A 145 15.73 -1.48 2.05
C CYS A 145 15.52 -0.92 0.65
N PHE A 146 16.46 -0.11 0.18
CA PHE A 146 16.35 0.58 -1.09
C PHE A 146 17.61 0.40 -1.93
N SER A 147 17.43 0.27 -3.25
CA SER A 147 18.56 0.27 -4.18
C SER A 147 19.25 1.63 -4.26
N GLY A 148 18.52 2.69 -4.03
CA GLY A 148 19.02 4.05 -4.23
C GLY A 148 18.94 4.54 -5.67
N ASN A 149 19.30 5.81 -5.87
CA ASN A 149 19.40 6.42 -7.20
C ASN A 149 20.69 5.98 -7.88
N ALA A 150 20.63 5.76 -9.19
CA ALA A 150 21.73 5.23 -9.99
C ALA A 150 22.93 6.19 -10.13
N ARG A 151 22.71 7.50 -10.14
CA ARG A 151 23.76 8.53 -10.25
C ARG A 151 24.76 8.27 -11.39
N GLY A 152 24.25 7.75 -12.51
CA GLY A 152 25.08 7.41 -13.67
C GLY A 152 25.75 6.03 -13.61
N ILE A 153 25.54 5.25 -12.55
CA ILE A 153 25.94 3.84 -12.46
C ILE A 153 25.03 3.03 -13.40
N ASP A 154 25.61 2.21 -14.27
CA ASP A 154 24.84 1.35 -15.15
C ASP A 154 24.15 0.20 -14.36
N ARG A 155 23.09 -0.36 -14.96
CA ARG A 155 22.21 -1.33 -14.27
C ARG A 155 22.93 -2.61 -13.81
N GLU A 156 23.90 -3.12 -14.58
CA GLU A 156 24.61 -4.34 -14.21
C GLU A 156 25.65 -4.06 -13.11
N THR A 157 26.31 -2.93 -13.14
CA THR A 157 27.24 -2.47 -12.09
C THR A 157 26.45 -2.22 -10.80
N GLY A 158 25.30 -1.50 -10.87
CA GLY A 158 24.44 -1.29 -9.71
C GLY A 158 23.88 -2.60 -9.12
N MET A 159 23.55 -3.58 -9.98
CA MET A 159 23.16 -4.93 -9.56
C MET A 159 24.27 -5.59 -8.73
N LYS A 160 25.51 -5.58 -9.20
CA LYS A 160 26.66 -6.16 -8.48
C LYS A 160 26.86 -5.49 -7.13
N HIS A 161 26.80 -4.17 -7.08
CA HIS A 161 26.94 -3.41 -5.84
C HIS A 161 25.83 -3.79 -4.82
N CYS A 162 24.58 -3.89 -5.26
CA CYS A 162 23.49 -4.34 -4.39
C CYS A 162 23.73 -5.77 -3.89
N VAL A 163 24.15 -6.69 -4.76
CA VAL A 163 24.47 -8.08 -4.37
C VAL A 163 25.59 -8.12 -3.34
N ASP A 164 26.66 -7.35 -3.56
CA ASP A 164 27.81 -7.31 -2.64
C ASP A 164 27.45 -6.79 -1.25
N ALA A 165 26.58 -5.76 -1.17
CA ALA A 165 26.08 -5.23 0.09
C ALA A 165 25.11 -6.21 0.77
N LEU A 166 24.13 -6.74 0.02
CA LEU A 166 23.12 -7.64 0.55
C LEU A 166 23.72 -8.94 1.08
N LYS A 167 24.72 -9.51 0.41
CA LYS A 167 25.42 -10.71 0.89
C LYS A 167 26.20 -10.50 2.22
N LYS A 168 26.49 -9.27 2.59
CA LYS A 168 27.10 -8.96 3.89
C LYS A 168 26.05 -8.92 5.01
N ILE A 169 24.83 -8.45 4.72
CA ILE A 169 23.82 -8.22 5.75
C ILE A 169 22.78 -9.35 5.86
N THR A 170 22.48 -10.09 4.78
CA THR A 170 21.51 -11.19 4.82
C THR A 170 21.84 -12.28 5.86
N PRO A 171 23.11 -12.67 6.11
CA PRO A 171 23.39 -13.62 7.20
C PRO A 171 23.00 -13.11 8.59
N VAL A 172 23.02 -11.77 8.81
CA VAL A 172 22.55 -11.17 10.06
C VAL A 172 21.04 -11.27 10.15
N ALA A 173 20.34 -10.94 9.06
CA ALA A 173 18.87 -11.04 8.95
C ALA A 173 18.40 -12.50 9.14
N GLU A 174 19.05 -13.48 8.50
CA GLU A 174 18.78 -14.92 8.65
C GLU A 174 18.87 -15.36 10.11
N LYS A 175 19.98 -15.01 10.78
CA LYS A 175 20.18 -15.35 12.19
C LYS A 175 19.14 -14.73 13.11
N ALA A 176 18.65 -13.54 12.75
CA ALA A 176 17.64 -12.80 13.50
C ALA A 176 16.19 -13.24 13.17
N GLY A 177 15.97 -14.05 12.14
CA GLY A 177 14.64 -14.41 11.65
C GLY A 177 13.92 -13.25 10.95
N VAL A 178 14.66 -12.25 10.46
CA VAL A 178 14.15 -11.05 9.80
C VAL A 178 14.36 -11.16 8.29
N THR A 179 13.43 -10.63 7.49
CA THR A 179 13.52 -10.57 6.04
C THR A 179 13.70 -9.13 5.58
N LEU A 180 14.74 -8.89 4.80
CA LEU A 180 14.94 -7.60 4.12
C LEU A 180 14.05 -7.53 2.88
N GLN A 181 13.35 -6.41 2.72
CA GLN A 181 12.41 -6.20 1.62
C GLN A 181 12.87 -5.00 0.78
N MET A 182 13.37 -5.25 -0.45
CA MET A 182 13.72 -4.15 -1.34
C MET A 182 12.51 -3.67 -2.10
N GLU A 183 12.19 -2.39 -1.94
CA GLU A 183 11.03 -1.80 -2.60
C GLU A 183 11.27 -1.54 -4.09
N LEU A 184 10.31 -1.94 -4.91
CA LEU A 184 10.19 -1.61 -6.32
C LEU A 184 9.51 -0.25 -6.48
N LEU A 185 10.24 0.76 -7.00
CA LEU A 185 9.72 2.13 -7.15
C LEU A 185 9.69 2.55 -8.61
N ASN A 186 8.78 3.46 -8.98
CA ASN A 186 8.75 4.00 -10.33
C ASN A 186 9.79 5.10 -10.53
N SER A 187 10.62 4.97 -11.58
CA SER A 187 11.56 5.99 -12.03
C SER A 187 10.95 6.98 -13.04
N LYS A 188 9.78 6.67 -13.60
CA LYS A 188 9.12 7.50 -14.62
C LYS A 188 8.46 8.77 -14.07
N VAL A 189 7.95 8.75 -12.84
CA VAL A 189 7.13 9.84 -12.29
C VAL A 189 7.64 10.34 -10.94
N ASN A 190 7.82 9.44 -9.95
CA ASN A 190 8.01 9.86 -8.56
C ASN A 190 9.48 9.82 -8.09
N HIS A 191 10.25 8.83 -8.54
CA HIS A 191 11.59 8.56 -8.04
C HIS A 191 12.60 8.49 -9.19
N ALA A 192 12.74 9.60 -9.93
CA ALA A 192 13.67 9.68 -11.05
C ALA A 192 15.06 9.12 -10.66
N ASP A 193 15.64 8.33 -11.59
CA ASP A 193 16.95 7.70 -11.40
C ASP A 193 17.01 6.55 -10.36
N TYR A 194 15.88 6.07 -9.82
CA TYR A 194 15.89 4.93 -8.90
C TYR A 194 16.28 3.63 -9.64
N MET A 195 17.17 2.83 -9.04
CA MET A 195 17.77 1.68 -9.71
C MET A 195 16.83 0.47 -9.81
N CYS A 196 16.16 0.07 -8.74
CA CYS A 196 15.27 -1.10 -8.68
C CYS A 196 13.84 -0.72 -9.09
N ASP A 197 13.65 -0.40 -10.38
CA ASP A 197 12.43 0.21 -10.89
C ASP A 197 11.53 -0.74 -11.72
N ASN A 198 11.84 -2.03 -11.73
CA ASN A 198 11.01 -3.03 -12.41
C ASN A 198 11.21 -4.44 -11.84
N SER A 199 10.19 -5.29 -12.03
CA SER A 199 10.17 -6.67 -11.51
C SER A 199 11.30 -7.54 -12.02
N THR A 200 11.66 -7.43 -13.30
CA THR A 200 12.71 -8.28 -13.89
C THR A 200 14.06 -8.06 -13.20
N TRP A 201 14.42 -6.79 -12.99
CA TRP A 201 15.68 -6.44 -12.31
C TRP A 201 15.64 -6.84 -10.83
N GLY A 202 14.52 -6.59 -10.13
CA GLY A 202 14.38 -6.96 -8.73
C GLY A 202 14.43 -8.47 -8.49
N VAL A 203 13.73 -9.25 -9.31
CA VAL A 203 13.74 -10.73 -9.24
C VAL A 203 15.14 -11.28 -9.50
N GLU A 204 15.87 -10.73 -10.48
CA GLU A 204 17.26 -11.13 -10.73
C GLU A 204 18.16 -10.83 -9.55
N LEU A 205 17.95 -9.69 -8.88
CA LEU A 205 18.67 -9.35 -7.65
C LEU A 205 18.44 -10.38 -6.55
N VAL A 206 17.17 -10.77 -6.30
CA VAL A 206 16.84 -11.79 -5.28
C VAL A 206 17.54 -13.12 -5.61
N LYS A 207 17.52 -13.55 -6.87
CA LYS A 207 18.20 -14.77 -7.32
C LYS A 207 19.71 -14.72 -7.09
N ARG A 208 20.35 -13.59 -7.39
CA ARG A 208 21.82 -13.45 -7.21
C ARG A 208 22.25 -13.35 -5.74
N VAL A 209 21.40 -12.78 -4.88
CA VAL A 209 21.63 -12.75 -3.42
C VAL A 209 21.49 -14.17 -2.88
N GLY A 210 20.45 -14.91 -3.24
CA GLY A 210 20.28 -16.33 -2.96
C GLY A 210 19.94 -16.64 -1.49
N SER A 211 19.27 -15.71 -0.79
CA SER A 211 18.81 -15.88 0.59
C SER A 211 17.28 -15.80 0.65
N ASP A 212 16.66 -16.68 1.42
CA ASP A 212 15.22 -16.63 1.70
C ASP A 212 14.83 -15.43 2.58
N HIS A 213 15.80 -14.81 3.24
CA HIS A 213 15.66 -13.61 4.05
C HIS A 213 15.93 -12.30 3.27
N PHE A 214 15.86 -12.37 1.94
CA PHE A 214 15.85 -11.22 1.08
C PHE A 214 14.76 -11.39 0.01
N LYS A 215 13.78 -10.51 0.00
CA LYS A 215 12.64 -10.48 -0.91
C LYS A 215 12.43 -9.08 -1.47
N LEU A 216 11.41 -8.92 -2.30
CA LEU A 216 10.96 -7.63 -2.80
C LEU A 216 9.68 -7.22 -2.10
N LEU A 217 9.55 -5.93 -1.83
CA LEU A 217 8.30 -5.26 -1.61
C LEU A 217 7.77 -4.85 -3.00
N TYR A 218 6.63 -5.42 -3.39
CA TYR A 218 5.96 -5.11 -4.65
C TYR A 218 4.93 -4.01 -4.41
N ASP A 219 5.28 -2.77 -4.74
CA ASP A 219 4.33 -1.65 -4.72
C ASP A 219 3.53 -1.63 -6.03
N ILE A 220 2.25 -1.95 -5.92
CA ILE A 220 1.32 -2.07 -7.05
C ILE A 220 1.16 -0.74 -7.79
N TYR A 221 1.11 0.38 -7.07
CA TYR A 221 1.05 1.72 -7.68
C TYR A 221 2.30 2.00 -8.52
N HIS A 222 3.47 1.73 -7.97
CA HIS A 222 4.73 1.97 -8.67
C HIS A 222 4.88 1.06 -9.88
N MET A 223 4.52 -0.20 -9.76
CA MET A 223 4.66 -1.17 -10.87
C MET A 223 3.58 -1.00 -11.94
N GLN A 224 2.41 -0.47 -11.61
CA GLN A 224 1.44 -0.05 -12.62
C GLN A 224 2.02 1.02 -13.55
N ILE A 225 2.71 2.02 -13.01
CA ILE A 225 3.37 3.08 -13.78
C ILE A 225 4.51 2.52 -14.66
N MET A 226 5.28 1.58 -14.13
CA MET A 226 6.47 1.07 -14.81
C MET A 226 6.17 0.02 -15.86
N GLU A 227 5.33 -0.96 -15.55
CA GLU A 227 5.17 -2.17 -16.38
C GLU A 227 3.72 -2.62 -16.59
N GLY A 228 2.78 -2.26 -15.73
CA GLY A 228 1.40 -2.76 -15.82
C GLY A 228 1.31 -4.28 -15.64
N ASP A 229 0.27 -4.93 -16.22
CA ASP A 229 0.07 -6.40 -16.21
C ASP A 229 0.24 -7.02 -14.81
N ILE A 230 -0.33 -6.34 -13.80
CA ILE A 230 -0.08 -6.54 -12.37
C ILE A 230 -0.37 -7.99 -11.95
N ILE A 231 -1.54 -8.53 -12.29
CA ILE A 231 -1.96 -9.88 -11.86
C ILE A 231 -1.01 -10.95 -12.37
N ARG A 232 -0.68 -10.94 -13.67
CA ARG A 232 0.26 -11.91 -14.25
C ARG A 232 1.65 -11.79 -13.65
N THR A 233 2.12 -10.57 -13.39
CA THR A 233 3.42 -10.31 -12.76
C THR A 233 3.46 -10.89 -11.35
N ILE A 234 2.38 -10.73 -10.55
CA ILE A 234 2.23 -11.33 -9.23
C ILE A 234 2.25 -12.85 -9.32
N GLU A 235 1.38 -13.45 -10.14
CA GLU A 235 1.29 -14.90 -10.30
C GLU A 235 2.62 -15.54 -10.72
N THR A 236 3.37 -14.86 -11.61
CA THR A 236 4.64 -15.35 -12.13
C THR A 236 5.77 -15.26 -11.12
N ASN A 237 5.79 -14.21 -10.30
CA ASN A 237 6.94 -13.85 -9.46
C ASN A 237 6.66 -13.89 -7.95
N HIS A 238 5.49 -14.36 -7.50
CA HIS A 238 5.06 -14.34 -6.09
C HIS A 238 6.10 -14.90 -5.12
N ALA A 239 6.88 -15.89 -5.52
CA ALA A 239 7.92 -16.49 -4.68
C ALA A 239 9.04 -15.51 -4.28
N TYR A 240 9.17 -14.38 -5.01
CA TYR A 240 10.17 -13.34 -4.76
C TYR A 240 9.60 -12.13 -4.02
N TYR A 241 8.27 -12.05 -3.82
CA TYR A 241 7.59 -10.95 -3.14
C TYR A 241 7.27 -11.34 -1.71
N GLY A 242 7.67 -10.52 -0.75
CA GLY A 242 7.44 -10.74 0.67
C GLY A 242 6.53 -9.69 1.31
N HIS A 243 6.19 -8.64 0.57
CA HIS A 243 5.31 -7.56 1.01
C HIS A 243 4.66 -6.87 -0.19
N TYR A 244 3.48 -6.28 0.00
CA TYR A 244 2.78 -5.54 -1.04
C TYR A 244 2.33 -4.18 -0.54
N HIS A 245 2.44 -3.14 -1.40
CA HIS A 245 1.82 -1.84 -1.19
C HIS A 245 0.72 -1.57 -2.21
N THR A 246 -0.31 -0.82 -1.79
CA THR A 246 -1.46 -0.44 -2.61
C THR A 246 -1.66 1.07 -2.63
N ALA A 247 -1.97 1.63 -3.79
CA ALA A 247 -2.53 2.98 -3.93
C ALA A 247 -3.23 3.14 -5.27
N GLY A 248 -4.15 4.10 -5.39
CA GLY A 248 -4.81 4.42 -6.65
C GLY A 248 -3.85 5.04 -7.66
N ASN A 249 -3.87 4.57 -8.91
CA ASN A 249 -3.11 5.14 -10.02
C ASN A 249 -4.07 5.70 -11.08
N PRO A 250 -3.88 6.95 -11.55
CA PRO A 250 -2.82 7.89 -11.21
C PRO A 250 -3.00 8.59 -9.85
N GLY A 251 -1.94 9.21 -9.35
CA GLY A 251 -1.97 10.17 -8.25
C GLY A 251 -1.59 9.63 -6.87
N ARG A 252 -1.54 8.30 -6.67
CA ARG A 252 -1.27 7.66 -5.38
C ARG A 252 -2.31 8.04 -4.31
N HIS A 253 -3.60 8.09 -4.74
CA HIS A 253 -4.74 8.44 -3.90
C HIS A 253 -5.54 7.20 -3.48
N GLU A 254 -6.80 7.41 -3.05
CA GLU A 254 -7.74 6.34 -2.65
C GLU A 254 -7.89 5.25 -3.74
N LEU A 255 -8.30 4.05 -3.31
CA LEU A 255 -8.57 2.92 -4.19
C LEU A 255 -10.02 2.96 -4.76
N ASP A 256 -10.53 4.13 -5.04
CA ASP A 256 -11.91 4.36 -5.49
C ASP A 256 -12.06 4.29 -7.04
N ASP A 257 -13.18 4.72 -7.57
CA ASP A 257 -13.52 4.69 -9.00
C ASP A 257 -12.82 5.78 -9.86
N ARG A 258 -12.00 6.64 -9.24
CA ARG A 258 -11.22 7.70 -9.91
C ARG A 258 -9.84 7.25 -10.37
N GLN A 259 -9.54 5.95 -10.24
CA GLN A 259 -8.23 5.37 -10.56
C GLN A 259 -8.39 4.11 -11.45
N GLU A 260 -7.32 3.63 -12.04
CA GLU A 260 -7.35 2.60 -13.11
C GLU A 260 -7.14 1.16 -12.64
N LEU A 261 -6.76 0.93 -11.36
CA LEU A 261 -6.49 -0.39 -10.79
C LEU A 261 -7.77 -1.00 -10.18
N LEU A 262 -8.10 -2.22 -10.57
CA LEU A 262 -9.21 -2.96 -9.95
C LEU A 262 -8.67 -3.85 -8.84
N TYR A 263 -8.74 -3.41 -7.59
CA TYR A 263 -8.11 -4.08 -6.45
C TYR A 263 -8.70 -5.44 -6.05
N PRO A 264 -10.03 -5.69 -6.07
CA PRO A 264 -10.56 -6.99 -5.67
C PRO A 264 -9.97 -8.21 -6.43
N PRO A 265 -9.80 -8.19 -7.77
CA PRO A 265 -9.10 -9.28 -8.46
C PRO A 265 -7.59 -9.32 -8.18
N ILE A 266 -6.93 -8.18 -7.95
CA ILE A 266 -5.50 -8.14 -7.58
C ILE A 266 -5.30 -8.79 -6.21
N ALA A 267 -6.12 -8.42 -5.20
CA ALA A 267 -6.07 -8.99 -3.87
C ALA A 267 -6.32 -10.53 -3.89
N ARG A 268 -7.30 -11.00 -4.70
CA ARG A 268 -7.51 -12.44 -4.92
C ARG A 268 -6.28 -13.12 -5.50
N ALA A 269 -5.66 -12.53 -6.52
CA ALA A 269 -4.46 -13.09 -7.14
C ALA A 269 -3.32 -13.23 -6.11
N ILE A 270 -3.10 -12.23 -5.25
CA ILE A 270 -2.13 -12.32 -4.15
C ILE A 270 -2.50 -13.46 -3.20
N ALA A 271 -3.75 -13.51 -2.71
CA ALA A 271 -4.21 -14.53 -1.76
C ALA A 271 -4.14 -15.95 -2.33
N ASP A 272 -4.41 -16.12 -3.63
CA ASP A 272 -4.39 -17.42 -4.32
C ASP A 272 -2.96 -17.99 -4.47
N THR A 273 -1.92 -17.17 -4.33
CA THR A 273 -0.51 -17.65 -4.26
C THR A 273 -0.16 -18.31 -2.93
N GLY A 274 -1.03 -18.22 -1.92
CA GLY A 274 -0.74 -18.65 -0.55
C GLY A 274 0.11 -17.65 0.24
N PHE A 275 0.10 -16.38 -0.16
CA PHE A 275 0.86 -15.31 0.48
C PHE A 275 0.50 -15.16 1.96
N ASP A 276 1.51 -15.18 2.84
CA ASP A 276 1.41 -15.12 4.30
C ASP A 276 2.01 -13.85 4.92
N GLY A 277 2.43 -12.90 4.07
CA GLY A 277 2.94 -11.58 4.47
C GLY A 277 1.84 -10.55 4.65
N PHE A 278 2.19 -9.27 4.48
CA PHE A 278 1.28 -8.15 4.68
C PHE A 278 1.02 -7.39 3.38
N LEU A 279 -0.21 -6.91 3.23
CA LEU A 279 -0.66 -5.97 2.20
C LEU A 279 -0.91 -4.63 2.89
N ALA A 280 -0.05 -3.64 2.64
CA ALA A 280 -0.18 -2.33 3.27
C ALA A 280 -0.78 -1.28 2.34
N HIS A 281 -1.67 -0.46 2.87
CA HIS A 281 -2.27 0.66 2.15
C HIS A 281 -1.36 1.88 2.23
N GLU A 282 -0.83 2.34 1.08
CA GLU A 282 0.12 3.43 1.00
C GLU A 282 -0.34 4.54 0.04
N PHE A 283 -1.54 5.04 0.26
CA PHE A 283 -2.14 6.10 -0.55
C PHE A 283 -2.22 7.43 0.21
N LYS A 284 -2.28 8.54 -0.54
CA LYS A 284 -2.41 9.90 0.00
C LYS A 284 -3.88 10.31 -0.02
N PRO A 285 -4.56 10.36 1.15
CA PRO A 285 -5.98 10.71 1.20
C PRO A 285 -6.27 12.09 0.63
N THR A 286 -7.34 12.18 -0.18
CA THR A 286 -7.88 13.44 -0.72
C THR A 286 -9.21 13.82 -0.06
N GLY A 287 -9.91 12.84 0.52
CA GLY A 287 -11.13 12.99 1.30
C GLY A 287 -10.93 12.76 2.80
N ASP A 288 -11.93 12.16 3.46
CA ASP A 288 -11.79 11.67 4.84
C ASP A 288 -10.78 10.53 4.88
N PRO A 289 -9.66 10.68 5.59
CA PRO A 289 -8.58 9.72 5.53
C PRO A 289 -8.95 8.35 6.10
N MET A 290 -9.77 8.29 7.15
CA MET A 290 -10.15 7.02 7.77
C MET A 290 -11.26 6.30 7.00
N ALA A 291 -12.18 7.03 6.37
CA ALA A 291 -13.14 6.47 5.44
C ALA A 291 -12.44 5.89 4.20
N GLY A 292 -11.49 6.62 3.61
CA GLY A 292 -10.68 6.13 2.49
C GLY A 292 -9.88 4.88 2.83
N LEU A 293 -9.32 4.78 4.06
CA LEU A 293 -8.62 3.58 4.52
C LEU A 293 -9.57 2.39 4.70
N HIS A 294 -10.74 2.61 5.26
CA HIS A 294 -11.76 1.57 5.41
C HIS A 294 -12.22 1.01 4.06
N ASP A 295 -12.43 1.90 3.08
CA ASP A 295 -12.81 1.51 1.72
C ASP A 295 -11.70 0.72 1.02
N ALA A 296 -10.44 1.15 1.16
CA ALA A 296 -9.28 0.45 0.62
C ALA A 296 -9.16 -0.97 1.21
N ALA A 297 -9.29 -1.09 2.52
CA ALA A 297 -9.25 -2.38 3.21
C ALA A 297 -10.42 -3.29 2.78
N THR A 298 -11.61 -2.72 2.57
CA THR A 298 -12.79 -3.46 2.10
C THR A 298 -12.59 -3.99 0.67
N GLN A 299 -12.00 -3.22 -0.23
CA GLN A 299 -11.70 -3.67 -1.60
C GLN A 299 -10.66 -4.80 -1.65
N CYS A 300 -9.78 -4.89 -0.67
CA CYS A 300 -8.77 -5.94 -0.54
C CYS A 300 -9.21 -7.10 0.36
N LEU A 301 -10.46 -7.12 0.83
CA LEU A 301 -11.03 -8.22 1.60
C LEU A 301 -11.38 -9.40 0.68
N VAL A 302 -10.69 -10.54 0.82
CA VAL A 302 -10.84 -11.74 -0.01
C VAL A 302 -10.75 -13.02 0.82
#